data_03c13e99224a0691fa38a89f6be6ba76
#
_entry.id   03c13e99224a0691fa38a89f6be6ba76
#
_cell.length_a   1.000
_cell.length_b   1.000
_cell.length_c   1.000
_cell.angle_alpha   90.00
_cell.angle_beta   90.00
_cell.angle_gamma   90.00
#
_symmetry.space_group_name_H-M   'P 1'
#
loop_
_entity.id
_entity.type
_entity.pdbx_description
1 polymer ?
#
loop_
_entity_poly.entity_id
_entity_poly.type
_entity_poly.pdbx_seq_one_letter_code
_entity_poly.pdbx_strand_id
1 'polypeptide(L)'
;MKKIIGILIFILSLSSFQLVLAQQPDYEKYGKIAIAVVQANHPAEEVTDYEYKGRKQLTKDEVEDDFLFLVAESGKEFNVLVKIKHNLANNKLLNLTVEESK
;
A
#
# COMPACT_ATOMS: atom_id res chain seq x y z
N MET A 1 -24.29 -19.32 -33.02
CA MET A 1 -23.04 -18.67 -33.42
C MET A 1 -22.84 -17.33 -32.74
N LYS A 2 -23.84 -16.45 -32.72
CA LYS A 2 -23.70 -15.15 -32.10
C LYS A 2 -23.39 -15.27 -30.60
N LYS A 3 -24.00 -16.25 -29.91
CA LYS A 3 -23.78 -16.46 -28.49
C LYS A 3 -22.34 -16.89 -28.21
N ILE A 4 -21.78 -17.71 -29.09
CA ILE A 4 -20.40 -18.17 -28.94
C ILE A 4 -19.43 -17.01 -29.06
N ILE A 5 -19.67 -16.12 -30.03
CA ILE A 5 -18.83 -14.95 -30.23
C ILE A 5 -18.91 -14.03 -29.02
N GLY A 6 -20.10 -13.84 -28.45
CA GLY A 6 -20.26 -13.04 -27.26
C GLY A 6 -19.52 -13.60 -26.05
N ILE A 7 -19.52 -14.93 -25.91
CA ILE A 7 -18.80 -15.58 -24.84
C ILE A 7 -17.30 -15.38 -25.00
N LEU A 8 -16.77 -15.48 -26.22
CA LEU A 8 -15.36 -15.28 -26.48
C LEU A 8 -14.93 -13.87 -26.11
N ILE A 9 -15.72 -12.87 -26.46
CA ILE A 9 -15.42 -11.48 -26.11
C ILE A 9 -15.41 -11.31 -24.60
N PHE A 10 -16.34 -11.93 -23.92
CA PHE A 10 -16.40 -11.86 -22.46
C PHE A 10 -15.15 -12.47 -21.83
N ILE A 11 -14.71 -13.62 -22.34
CA ILE A 11 -13.50 -14.28 -21.84
C ILE A 11 -12.27 -13.39 -22.01
N LEU A 12 -12.16 -12.72 -23.15
CA LEU A 12 -11.06 -11.79 -23.40
C LEU A 12 -11.05 -10.65 -22.40
N SER A 13 -12.23 -10.13 -22.07
CA SER A 13 -12.36 -9.08 -21.08
C SER A 13 -11.87 -9.54 -19.69
N LEU A 14 -12.23 -10.76 -19.31
CA LEU A 14 -11.76 -11.33 -18.06
C LEU A 14 -10.26 -11.51 -18.03
N SER A 15 -9.68 -11.94 -19.14
CA SER A 15 -8.23 -12.09 -19.24
C SER A 15 -7.52 -10.76 -19.03
N SER A 16 -8.01 -9.70 -19.65
CA SER A 16 -7.45 -8.35 -19.47
C SER A 16 -7.53 -7.92 -18.02
N PHE A 17 -8.65 -8.18 -17.37
CA PHE A 17 -8.84 -7.86 -15.96
C PHE A 17 -7.84 -8.62 -15.09
N GLN A 18 -7.61 -9.89 -15.38
CA GLN A 18 -6.65 -10.70 -14.64
C GLN A 18 -5.24 -10.18 -14.78
N LEU A 19 -4.87 -9.67 -15.96
CA LEU A 19 -3.56 -9.05 -16.14
C LEU A 19 -3.38 -7.85 -15.23
N VAL A 20 -4.42 -7.02 -15.08
CA VAL A 20 -4.38 -5.89 -14.16
C VAL A 20 -4.17 -6.37 -12.72
N LEU A 21 -4.87 -7.43 -12.31
CA LEU A 21 -4.70 -7.99 -10.97
C LEU A 21 -3.31 -8.58 -10.77
N ALA A 22 -2.75 -9.21 -11.82
CA ALA A 22 -1.41 -9.79 -11.74
C ALA A 22 -0.34 -8.72 -11.58
N GLN A 23 -0.67 -7.47 -11.90
CA GLN A 23 0.24 -6.34 -11.76
C GLN A 23 -0.08 -5.52 -10.51
N GLN A 24 -0.52 -6.19 -9.45
CA GLN A 24 -0.79 -5.51 -8.20
C GLN A 24 0.42 -4.70 -7.76
N PRO A 25 0.16 -3.49 -7.22
CA PRO A 25 1.26 -2.65 -6.78
C PRO A 25 2.08 -3.34 -5.69
N ASP A 26 3.37 -3.24 -5.79
CA ASP A 26 4.29 -3.81 -4.82
C ASP A 26 4.27 -3.08 -3.47
N TYR A 27 3.54 -1.97 -3.37
CA TYR A 27 3.45 -1.24 -2.11
C TYR A 27 2.70 -2.00 -1.01
N GLU A 28 1.90 -3.01 -1.37
CA GLU A 28 1.16 -3.79 -0.37
C GLU A 28 2.08 -4.42 0.68
N LYS A 29 3.21 -4.95 0.23
CA LYS A 29 4.21 -5.52 1.13
C LYS A 29 4.66 -4.49 2.15
N TYR A 30 4.91 -3.27 1.70
CA TYR A 30 5.41 -2.20 2.56
C TYR A 30 4.30 -1.62 3.43
N GLY A 31 3.06 -1.67 2.96
CA GLY A 31 1.91 -1.30 3.79
C GLY A 31 1.76 -2.21 5.00
N LYS A 32 2.01 -3.51 4.81
CA LYS A 32 1.98 -4.46 5.92
C LYS A 32 3.09 -4.18 6.93
N ILE A 33 4.27 -3.82 6.44
CA ILE A 33 5.38 -3.43 7.32
C ILE A 33 5.02 -2.15 8.07
N ALA A 34 4.45 -1.17 7.38
CA ALA A 34 4.08 0.11 7.97
C ALA A 34 3.08 -0.06 9.11
N ILE A 35 2.00 -0.84 8.90
CA ILE A 35 1.00 -1.03 9.95
C ILE A 35 1.58 -1.80 11.13
N ALA A 36 2.48 -2.74 10.88
CA ALA A 36 3.13 -3.47 11.96
C ALA A 36 3.95 -2.55 12.84
N VAL A 37 4.66 -1.59 12.24
CA VAL A 37 5.44 -0.60 12.97
C VAL A 37 4.51 0.30 13.81
N VAL A 38 3.42 0.78 13.23
CA VAL A 38 2.46 1.63 13.95
C VAL A 38 1.88 0.87 15.14
N GLN A 39 1.48 -0.37 14.94
CA GLN A 39 0.92 -1.20 16.01
C GLN A 39 1.95 -1.50 17.10
N ALA A 40 3.20 -1.71 16.72
CA ALA A 40 4.27 -1.94 17.68
C ALA A 40 4.56 -0.70 18.53
N ASN A 41 4.46 0.48 17.94
CA ASN A 41 4.65 1.74 18.65
C ASN A 41 3.44 2.12 19.50
N HIS A 42 2.27 1.61 19.19
CA HIS A 42 1.02 1.95 19.87
C HIS A 42 0.25 0.69 20.23
N PRO A 43 0.82 -0.18 21.09
CA PRO A 43 0.23 -1.49 21.36
C PRO A 43 -1.11 -1.43 22.09
N ALA A 44 -1.40 -0.33 22.80
CA ALA A 44 -2.66 -0.17 23.54
C ALA A 44 -3.69 0.65 22.78
N GLU A 45 -3.33 1.19 21.62
CA GLU A 45 -4.20 2.04 20.81
C GLU A 45 -4.71 1.27 19.60
N GLU A 46 -5.70 1.83 18.95
CA GLU A 46 -6.35 1.20 17.81
C GLU A 46 -6.09 2.01 16.54
N VAL A 47 -5.68 1.33 15.47
CA VAL A 47 -5.60 1.93 14.14
C VAL A 47 -7.00 1.88 13.54
N THR A 48 -7.60 3.06 13.33
CA THR A 48 -8.99 3.17 12.89
C THR A 48 -9.15 3.42 11.42
N ASP A 49 -8.10 3.89 10.75
CA ASP A 49 -8.18 4.18 9.31
C ASP A 49 -6.79 4.13 8.70
N TYR A 50 -6.76 4.00 7.38
CA TYR A 50 -5.53 3.82 6.62
C TYR A 50 -5.70 4.38 5.22
N GLU A 51 -4.66 5.06 4.73
CA GLU A 51 -4.66 5.60 3.38
C GLU A 51 -3.26 5.50 2.79
N TYR A 52 -3.16 4.95 1.57
CA TYR A 52 -1.92 4.99 0.81
C TYR A 52 -1.81 6.35 0.13
N LYS A 53 -0.77 7.10 0.46
CA LYS A 53 -0.60 8.49 -0.01
C LYS A 53 0.11 8.60 -1.35
N GLY A 54 0.71 7.50 -1.82
CA GLY A 54 1.34 7.50 -3.14
C GLY A 54 2.84 7.22 -3.08
N ARG A 55 3.44 7.24 -4.25
CA ARG A 55 4.84 6.90 -4.45
C ARG A 55 5.60 8.06 -5.05
N LYS A 56 6.80 8.28 -4.53
CA LYS A 56 7.76 9.24 -5.08
C LYS A 56 8.93 8.48 -5.69
N GLN A 57 9.30 8.85 -6.91
CA GLN A 57 10.50 8.31 -7.54
C GLN A 57 11.71 9.11 -7.02
N LEU A 58 12.64 8.42 -6.37
CA LEU A 58 13.83 9.07 -5.80
C LEU A 58 15.03 8.96 -6.74
N THR A 59 15.28 7.73 -7.21
CA THR A 59 16.32 7.46 -8.21
C THR A 59 15.73 6.49 -9.21
N LYS A 60 16.55 5.95 -10.11
CA LYS A 60 16.10 4.99 -11.11
C LYS A 60 15.41 3.78 -10.47
N ASP A 61 15.96 3.26 -9.39
CA ASP A 61 15.45 2.05 -8.76
C ASP A 61 14.87 2.27 -7.36
N GLU A 62 15.03 3.46 -6.79
CA GLU A 62 14.59 3.73 -5.43
C GLU A 62 13.35 4.60 -5.41
N VAL A 63 12.38 4.20 -4.61
CA VAL A 63 11.13 4.91 -4.45
C VAL A 63 10.78 5.04 -2.98
N GLU A 64 9.91 5.99 -2.68
CA GLU A 64 9.35 6.16 -1.33
C GLU A 64 7.84 6.00 -1.42
N ASP A 65 7.30 5.06 -0.66
CA ASP A 65 5.85 4.89 -0.52
C ASP A 65 5.42 5.44 0.84
N ASP A 66 4.39 6.27 0.83
CA ASP A 66 3.89 6.92 2.04
C ASP A 66 2.55 6.34 2.44
N PHE A 67 2.41 6.00 3.72
CA PHE A 67 1.19 5.40 4.29
C PHE A 67 0.74 6.24 5.48
N LEU A 68 -0.52 6.65 5.46
CA LEU A 68 -1.09 7.44 6.54
C LEU A 68 -2.06 6.58 7.34
N PHE A 69 -1.87 6.59 8.66
CA PHE A 69 -2.73 5.85 9.59
C PHE A 69 -3.39 6.81 10.55
N LEU A 70 -4.62 6.52 10.91
CA LEU A 70 -5.33 7.23 11.96
C LEU A 70 -5.35 6.34 13.18
N VAL A 71 -4.86 6.85 14.31
CA VAL A 71 -4.72 6.08 15.54
C VAL A 71 -5.58 6.73 16.61
N ALA A 72 -6.37 5.92 17.31
CA ALA A 72 -7.22 6.39 18.40
C ALA A 72 -6.53 6.13 19.73
N GLU A 73 -6.36 7.18 20.52
CA GLU A 73 -5.73 7.13 21.84
C GLU A 73 -6.56 7.93 22.83
N SER A 74 -7.13 7.27 23.81
CA SER A 74 -7.88 7.92 24.90
C SER A 74 -8.98 8.87 24.40
N GLY A 75 -9.73 8.41 23.38
CA GLY A 75 -10.82 9.18 22.80
C GLY A 75 -10.39 10.25 21.82
N LYS A 76 -9.10 10.38 21.55
CA LYS A 76 -8.57 11.32 20.58
C LYS A 76 -7.92 10.57 19.44
N GLU A 77 -7.96 11.17 18.25
CA GLU A 77 -7.32 10.58 17.08
C GLU A 77 -6.16 11.44 16.64
N PHE A 78 -5.12 10.80 16.16
CA PHE A 78 -3.98 11.50 15.59
C PHE A 78 -3.46 10.76 14.37
N ASN A 79 -2.71 11.44 13.53
CA ASN A 79 -2.17 10.89 12.31
C ASN A 79 -0.76 10.35 12.52
N VAL A 80 -0.49 9.19 11.94
CA VAL A 80 0.85 8.61 11.88
C VAL A 80 1.19 8.39 10.42
N LEU A 81 2.20 9.09 9.93
CA LEU A 81 2.67 8.97 8.55
C LEU A 81 3.92 8.12 8.55
N VAL A 82 3.88 7.02 7.80
CA VAL A 82 5.02 6.12 7.65
C VAL A 82 5.55 6.25 6.23
N LYS A 83 6.81 6.64 6.10
CA LYS A 83 7.48 6.79 4.80
C LYS A 83 8.46 5.65 4.64
N ILE A 84 8.29 4.87 3.59
CA ILE A 84 9.12 3.69 3.36
C ILE A 84 9.88 3.86 2.05
N LYS A 85 11.19 3.92 2.16
CA LYS A 85 12.09 3.96 1.02
C LYS A 85 12.53 2.53 0.71
N HIS A 86 12.33 2.11 -0.54
CA HIS A 86 12.72 0.76 -0.92
C HIS A 86 13.25 0.73 -2.35
N ASN A 87 13.89 -0.38 -2.70
CA ASN A 87 14.52 -0.56 -3.99
C ASN A 87 13.69 -1.51 -4.84
N LEU A 88 13.30 -1.06 -6.03
CA LEU A 88 12.46 -1.84 -6.93
C LEU A 88 13.22 -2.98 -7.60
N ALA A 89 14.54 -2.84 -7.75
CA ALA A 89 15.34 -3.85 -8.45
C ALA A 89 15.55 -5.11 -7.61
N ASN A 90 15.70 -4.97 -6.30
CA ASN A 90 15.95 -6.11 -5.41
C ASN A 90 14.87 -6.31 -4.36
N ASN A 91 13.83 -5.48 -4.36
CA ASN A 91 12.68 -5.58 -3.44
C ASN A 91 13.07 -5.50 -1.97
N LYS A 92 14.08 -4.69 -1.65
CA LYS A 92 14.54 -4.54 -0.28
C LYS A 92 14.14 -3.19 0.28
N LEU A 93 13.73 -3.19 1.55
CA LEU A 93 13.49 -1.98 2.30
C LEU A 93 14.84 -1.32 2.62
N LEU A 94 14.93 -0.01 2.37
CA LEU A 94 16.14 0.76 2.60
C LEU A 94 16.04 1.63 3.84
N ASN A 95 14.87 2.24 4.05
CA ASN A 95 14.69 3.15 5.17
C ASN A 95 13.21 3.25 5.50
N LEU A 96 12.91 3.50 6.76
CA LEU A 96 11.55 3.70 7.23
C LEU A 96 11.57 4.83 8.25
N THR A 97 10.70 5.82 8.05
CA THR A 97 10.53 6.92 9.01
C THR A 97 9.08 7.03 9.44
N VAL A 98 8.88 7.47 10.67
CA VAL A 98 7.55 7.63 11.27
C VAL A 98 7.40 9.07 11.74
N GLU A 99 6.31 9.72 11.33
CA GLU A 99 5.98 11.09 11.74
C GLU A 99 4.59 11.08 12.35
N GLU A 100 4.48 11.59 13.57
CA GLU A 100 3.20 11.66 14.26
C GLU A 100 2.74 13.11 14.37
N SER A 101 1.46 13.32 14.07
CA SER A 101 0.82 14.64 14.16
C SER A 101 -0.32 14.56 15.18
N LYS A 102 -0.10 15.13 16.35
CA LYS A 102 -1.10 15.13 17.45
C LYS A 102 -1.75 16.48 17.63
#